data_07c7ddd175ae541712b4f0ef79431a9f
#
_entry.id   07c7ddd175ae541712b4f0ef79431a9f
#
_cell.length_a   1.000
_cell.length_b   1.000
_cell.length_c   1.000
_cell.angle_alpha   90.00
_cell.angle_beta   90.00
_cell.angle_gamma   90.00
#
_symmetry.space_group_name_H-M   'P 1'
#
loop_
_entity.id
_entity.type
_entity.pdbx_description
1 polymer ?
#
loop_
_entity_poly.entity_id
_entity_poly.type
_entity_poly.pdbx_seq_one_letter_code
_entity_poly.pdbx_strand_id
1 'polypeptide(L)'
;MKVLVVGGGGREHTIIKKIKENPKVTEVFAVPGNGGIARDATCVAIDAKDIEGIKKFAAEVKIDYAIVAPDDPLVLGCVDALEGIGIPCFGPRANAAIIEGSKVFSKNLMKKYNIPTAAYETFDDMDAALAYLQTAPIPTVIKADGLALGKGVVIAQTLKEAEDAVVSMMKDKKFGASGDHIVIEEFLTGPEVSVLSFTDGNVVVPMVSSMDHKRAGDNDTGLNTGGMGTVAPNPFYTPEIAEECMEKIFLPTIQAMKEEGRVFKGCLYFGLMLTEDGPKVIEYNCRFGDPETQVVLPLLESDLLDIMMAVTEERLADVEINFAQKSACCVIMAS
;
A
#
# COMPACT_ATOMS: atom_id res chain seq x y z
N MET A 1 15.74 19.65 -11.56
CA MET A 1 14.63 19.59 -10.60
C MET A 1 15.15 19.13 -9.25
N LYS A 2 14.70 19.79 -8.20
CA LYS A 2 14.88 19.38 -6.81
C LYS A 2 13.71 18.50 -6.40
N VAL A 3 13.97 17.24 -6.08
CA VAL A 3 12.91 16.29 -5.72
C VAL A 3 13.00 15.97 -4.24
N LEU A 4 11.85 15.99 -3.56
CA LEU A 4 11.72 15.56 -2.17
C LEU A 4 11.10 14.16 -2.13
N VAL A 5 11.72 13.24 -1.40
CA VAL A 5 11.15 11.92 -1.10
C VAL A 5 10.89 11.82 0.39
N VAL A 6 9.61 11.68 0.77
CA VAL A 6 9.22 11.46 2.17
C VAL A 6 9.34 9.98 2.49
N GLY A 7 10.02 9.66 3.58
CA GLY A 7 10.24 8.31 4.07
C GLY A 7 11.73 7.95 4.23
N GLY A 8 11.99 6.75 4.74
CA GLY A 8 13.36 6.33 5.08
C GLY A 8 13.59 4.83 5.02
N GLY A 9 12.77 4.07 4.27
CA GLY A 9 12.89 2.62 4.09
C GLY A 9 13.64 2.19 2.83
N GLY A 10 13.63 0.89 2.57
CA GLY A 10 14.19 0.30 1.33
C GLY A 10 13.40 0.69 0.09
N ARG A 11 12.09 0.83 0.22
CA ARG A 11 11.18 1.36 -0.81
C ARG A 11 11.62 2.74 -1.27
N GLU A 12 11.79 3.70 -0.35
CA GLU A 12 12.20 5.07 -0.65
C GLU A 12 13.57 5.09 -1.31
N HIS A 13 14.52 4.27 -0.82
CA HIS A 13 15.85 4.19 -1.45
C HIS A 13 15.77 3.69 -2.89
N THR A 14 14.94 2.70 -3.16
CA THR A 14 14.73 2.18 -4.52
C THR A 14 14.10 3.23 -5.44
N ILE A 15 13.09 3.97 -4.95
CA ILE A 15 12.48 5.09 -5.67
C ILE A 15 13.54 6.15 -6.00
N ILE A 16 14.34 6.55 -5.00
CA ILE A 16 15.42 7.54 -5.18
C ILE A 16 16.40 7.11 -6.27
N LYS A 17 16.85 5.85 -6.24
CA LYS A 17 17.76 5.33 -7.28
C LYS A 17 17.13 5.42 -8.66
N LYS A 18 15.85 5.05 -8.78
CA LYS A 18 15.17 5.01 -10.07
C LYS A 18 14.88 6.40 -10.63
N ILE A 19 14.43 7.37 -9.84
CA ILE A 19 14.19 8.73 -10.32
C ILE A 19 15.50 9.46 -10.72
N LYS A 20 16.63 9.11 -10.09
CA LYS A 20 17.96 9.67 -10.45
C LYS A 20 18.47 9.24 -11.83
N GLU A 21 17.85 8.24 -12.46
CA GLU A 21 18.12 7.90 -13.86
C GLU A 21 17.66 9.01 -14.81
N ASN A 22 16.66 9.83 -14.39
CA ASN A 22 16.19 10.97 -15.18
C ASN A 22 17.14 12.17 -15.08
N PRO A 23 17.68 12.67 -16.21
CA PRO A 23 18.65 13.78 -16.21
C PRO A 23 18.07 15.12 -15.73
N LYS A 24 16.74 15.27 -15.63
CA LYS A 24 16.09 16.45 -15.07
C LYS A 24 16.28 16.54 -13.54
N VAL A 25 16.57 15.41 -12.86
CA VAL A 25 16.76 15.36 -11.39
C VAL A 25 18.18 15.85 -11.08
N THR A 26 18.28 17.03 -10.49
CA THR A 26 19.57 17.65 -10.14
C THR A 26 19.93 17.46 -8.67
N GLU A 27 18.93 17.45 -7.79
CA GLU A 27 19.08 17.25 -6.35
C GLU A 27 17.94 16.41 -5.82
N VAL A 28 18.25 15.50 -4.88
CA VAL A 28 17.23 14.71 -4.15
C VAL A 28 17.41 14.92 -2.66
N PHE A 29 16.32 15.21 -1.98
CA PHE A 29 16.23 15.30 -0.53
C PHE A 29 15.37 14.16 -0.01
N ALA A 30 15.74 13.57 1.13
CA ALA A 30 14.94 12.53 1.78
C ALA A 30 14.62 12.93 3.23
N VAL A 31 13.38 12.74 3.66
CA VAL A 31 12.93 13.10 5.03
C VAL A 31 12.21 11.91 5.67
N PRO A 32 12.78 11.29 6.71
CA PRO A 32 14.11 11.54 7.28
C PRO A 32 15.27 10.93 6.48
N GLY A 33 14.99 9.98 5.55
CA GLY A 33 16.00 9.15 4.91
C GLY A 33 16.63 8.14 5.89
N ASN A 34 17.75 7.55 5.48
CA ASN A 34 18.57 6.62 6.27
C ASN A 34 20.02 6.61 5.80
N GLY A 35 20.90 5.84 6.46
CA GLY A 35 22.32 5.76 6.11
C GLY A 35 22.61 5.18 4.70
N GLY A 36 21.72 4.36 4.15
CA GLY A 36 21.81 3.89 2.77
C GLY A 36 21.42 4.99 1.78
N ILE A 37 20.31 5.65 2.03
CA ILE A 37 19.79 6.78 1.24
C ILE A 37 20.79 7.94 1.21
N ALA A 38 21.51 8.19 2.29
CA ALA A 38 22.52 9.27 2.37
C ALA A 38 23.65 9.16 1.34
N ARG A 39 23.81 8.03 0.66
CA ARG A 39 24.74 7.85 -0.46
C ARG A 39 24.21 8.41 -1.78
N ASP A 40 22.89 8.55 -1.88
CA ASP A 40 22.18 8.89 -3.11
C ASP A 40 21.40 10.21 -3.01
N ALA A 41 21.10 10.69 -1.80
CA ALA A 41 20.29 11.86 -1.54
C ALA A 41 20.78 12.61 -0.28
N THR A 42 20.38 13.87 -0.13
CA THR A 42 20.57 14.63 1.11
C THR A 42 19.47 14.25 2.10
N CYS A 43 19.86 13.57 3.18
CA CYS A 43 18.92 13.24 4.27
C CYS A 43 18.75 14.44 5.21
N VAL A 44 17.50 14.74 5.55
CA VAL A 44 17.13 15.85 6.44
C VAL A 44 16.36 15.28 7.62
N ALA A 45 16.82 15.58 8.84
CA ALA A 45 16.28 15.02 10.08
C ALA A 45 14.89 15.65 10.43
N ILE A 46 13.88 15.35 9.61
CA ILE A 46 12.49 15.71 9.83
C ILE A 46 11.71 14.39 9.85
N ASP A 47 10.89 14.16 10.88
CA ASP A 47 10.05 12.96 10.95
C ASP A 47 9.04 12.95 9.78
N ALA A 48 8.79 11.78 9.18
CA ALA A 48 7.87 11.62 8.07
C ALA A 48 6.43 12.04 8.41
N LYS A 49 6.06 12.06 9.69
CA LYS A 49 4.75 12.51 10.20
C LYS A 49 4.71 14.00 10.59
N ASP A 50 5.83 14.69 10.59
CA ASP A 50 5.88 16.14 10.82
C ASP A 50 5.53 16.90 9.53
N ILE A 51 4.25 16.91 9.18
CA ILE A 51 3.74 17.50 7.93
C ILE A 51 4.10 18.98 7.81
N GLU A 52 4.01 19.74 8.91
CA GLU A 52 4.34 21.18 8.89
C GLU A 52 5.86 21.41 8.75
N GLY A 53 6.69 20.58 9.38
CA GLY A 53 8.15 20.59 9.18
C GLY A 53 8.54 20.28 7.74
N ILE A 54 7.92 19.25 7.14
CA ILE A 54 8.12 18.87 5.73
C ILE A 54 7.74 20.01 4.79
N LYS A 55 6.54 20.58 4.98
CA LYS A 55 6.03 21.71 4.18
C LYS A 55 6.94 22.93 4.26
N LYS A 56 7.37 23.31 5.48
CA LYS A 56 8.31 24.42 5.70
C LYS A 56 9.63 24.21 4.98
N PHE A 57 10.24 23.03 5.16
CA PHE A 57 11.48 22.65 4.49
C PHE A 57 11.34 22.71 2.97
N ALA A 58 10.27 22.12 2.42
CA ALA A 58 10.02 22.10 0.98
C ALA A 58 9.91 23.50 0.38
N ALA A 59 9.27 24.44 1.08
CA ALA A 59 9.16 25.83 0.67
C ALA A 59 10.52 26.56 0.72
N GLU A 60 11.29 26.40 1.82
CA GLU A 60 12.60 27.03 2.01
C GLU A 60 13.63 26.60 0.96
N VAL A 61 13.66 25.29 0.65
CA VAL A 61 14.60 24.70 -0.34
C VAL A 61 14.12 24.91 -1.77
N LYS A 62 12.84 25.29 -1.95
CA LYS A 62 12.16 25.41 -3.25
C LYS A 62 12.15 24.08 -4.01
N ILE A 63 11.50 23.09 -3.39
CA ILE A 63 11.28 21.78 -4.01
C ILE A 63 10.39 21.94 -5.23
N ASP A 64 10.77 21.30 -6.35
CA ASP A 64 10.02 21.33 -7.61
C ASP A 64 8.95 20.22 -7.66
N TYR A 65 9.20 19.07 -7.03
CA TYR A 65 8.32 17.90 -7.03
C TYR A 65 8.53 17.07 -5.78
N ALA A 66 7.45 16.49 -5.23
CA ALA A 66 7.53 15.64 -4.05
C ALA A 66 6.94 14.25 -4.30
N ILE A 67 7.52 13.25 -3.63
CA ILE A 67 7.06 11.87 -3.64
C ILE A 67 6.80 11.48 -2.18
N VAL A 68 5.54 11.21 -1.84
CA VAL A 68 5.14 10.80 -0.49
C VAL A 68 4.97 9.28 -0.51
N ALA A 69 5.98 8.57 0.03
CA ALA A 69 6.07 7.13 -0.14
C ALA A 69 5.42 6.29 0.98
N PRO A 70 5.46 6.66 2.28
CA PRO A 70 4.83 5.87 3.35
C PRO A 70 3.34 6.20 3.53
N ASP A 71 2.61 5.27 4.14
CA ASP A 71 1.20 5.35 4.46
C ASP A 71 0.84 6.46 5.47
N ASP A 72 1.54 6.51 6.61
CA ASP A 72 1.26 7.50 7.68
C ASP A 72 1.19 8.95 7.14
N PRO A 73 2.22 9.51 6.45
CA PRO A 73 2.14 10.87 5.94
C PRO A 73 1.06 11.08 4.87
N LEU A 74 0.73 10.04 4.08
CA LEU A 74 -0.37 10.12 3.10
C LEU A 74 -1.72 10.30 3.80
N VAL A 75 -1.99 9.48 4.82
CA VAL A 75 -3.23 9.57 5.61
C VAL A 75 -3.29 10.88 6.42
N LEU A 76 -2.13 11.39 6.88
CA LEU A 76 -2.02 12.67 7.59
C LEU A 76 -2.13 13.91 6.66
N GLY A 77 -2.23 13.74 5.33
CA GLY A 77 -2.44 14.84 4.39
C GLY A 77 -1.17 15.56 3.95
N CYS A 78 -0.02 14.88 3.92
CA CYS A 78 1.23 15.47 3.44
C CYS A 78 1.13 15.97 2.00
N VAL A 79 0.45 15.21 1.12
CA VAL A 79 0.19 15.62 -0.28
C VAL A 79 -0.66 16.88 -0.30
N ASP A 80 -1.76 16.93 0.46
CA ASP A 80 -2.64 18.11 0.54
C ASP A 80 -1.88 19.36 1.01
N ALA A 81 -0.99 19.20 2.00
CA ALA A 81 -0.20 20.28 2.55
C ALA A 81 0.84 20.84 1.56
N LEU A 82 1.51 19.96 0.80
CA LEU A 82 2.52 20.35 -0.19
C LEU A 82 1.86 20.97 -1.44
N GLU A 83 0.79 20.36 -1.95
CA GLU A 83 0.00 20.94 -3.05
C GLU A 83 -0.59 22.30 -2.68
N GLY A 84 -1.00 22.49 -1.40
CA GLY A 84 -1.49 23.76 -0.88
C GLY A 84 -0.48 24.92 -0.94
N ILE A 85 0.82 24.63 -1.09
CA ILE A 85 1.88 25.62 -1.31
C ILE A 85 2.43 25.58 -2.75
N GLY A 86 1.73 24.88 -3.66
CA GLY A 86 2.06 24.84 -5.09
C GLY A 86 3.14 23.83 -5.48
N ILE A 87 3.46 22.86 -4.62
CA ILE A 87 4.41 21.80 -4.94
C ILE A 87 3.63 20.57 -5.43
N PRO A 88 3.77 20.17 -6.71
CA PRO A 88 3.11 18.99 -7.24
C PRO A 88 3.67 17.71 -6.59
N CYS A 89 2.79 16.74 -6.31
CA CYS A 89 3.14 15.55 -5.56
C CYS A 89 2.73 14.26 -6.28
N PHE A 90 3.54 13.21 -6.14
CA PHE A 90 3.12 11.84 -6.38
C PHE A 90 2.66 11.20 -5.06
N GLY A 91 1.40 10.78 -5.02
CA GLY A 91 0.73 10.14 -3.91
C GLY A 91 -0.72 10.62 -3.80
N PRO A 92 -1.61 9.82 -3.20
CA PRO A 92 -3.00 10.22 -3.00
C PRO A 92 -3.11 11.30 -1.92
N ARG A 93 -4.12 12.16 -2.07
CA ARG A 93 -4.56 13.05 -0.99
C ARG A 93 -5.15 12.24 0.17
N ALA A 94 -5.22 12.82 1.35
CA ALA A 94 -5.73 12.17 2.56
C ALA A 94 -7.11 11.54 2.38
N ASN A 95 -8.02 12.22 1.64
CA ASN A 95 -9.35 11.70 1.39
C ASN A 95 -9.36 10.40 0.57
N ALA A 96 -8.37 10.17 -0.30
CA ALA A 96 -8.22 8.95 -1.09
C ALA A 96 -7.34 7.91 -0.37
N ALA A 97 -6.36 8.34 0.43
CA ALA A 97 -5.52 7.47 1.25
C ALA A 97 -6.31 6.66 2.29
N ILE A 98 -7.56 7.04 2.59
CA ILE A 98 -8.48 6.30 3.45
C ILE A 98 -8.69 4.85 2.99
N ILE A 99 -8.45 4.54 1.72
CA ILE A 99 -8.58 3.16 1.20
C ILE A 99 -7.61 2.19 1.90
N GLU A 100 -6.47 2.68 2.41
CA GLU A 100 -5.58 1.95 3.33
C GLU A 100 -5.84 2.36 4.78
N GLY A 101 -6.13 3.64 5.01
CA GLY A 101 -6.32 4.23 6.33
C GLY A 101 -7.51 3.67 7.12
N SER A 102 -8.52 3.07 6.44
CA SER A 102 -9.65 2.40 7.06
C SER A 102 -10.02 1.12 6.32
N LYS A 103 -9.87 -0.02 7.00
CA LYS A 103 -10.29 -1.32 6.48
C LYS A 103 -11.80 -1.44 6.39
N VAL A 104 -12.52 -0.81 7.31
CA VAL A 104 -13.99 -0.72 7.28
C VAL A 104 -14.44 0.03 6.03
N PHE A 105 -13.81 1.18 5.71
CA PHE A 105 -14.09 1.91 4.49
C PHE A 105 -13.84 1.05 3.24
N SER A 106 -12.67 0.43 3.13
CA SER A 106 -12.31 -0.36 1.95
C SER A 106 -13.23 -1.58 1.76
N LYS A 107 -13.64 -2.25 2.84
CA LYS A 107 -14.60 -3.35 2.79
C LYS A 107 -15.98 -2.88 2.35
N ASN A 108 -16.48 -1.79 2.90
CA ASN A 108 -17.76 -1.22 2.51
C ASN A 108 -17.76 -0.72 1.05
N LEU A 109 -16.63 -0.15 0.57
CA LEU A 109 -16.43 0.19 -0.83
C LEU A 109 -16.55 -1.05 -1.72
N MET A 110 -15.79 -2.12 -1.40
CA MET A 110 -15.83 -3.36 -2.18
C MET A 110 -17.23 -3.98 -2.23
N LYS A 111 -17.94 -4.01 -1.09
CA LYS A 111 -19.32 -4.50 -1.03
C LYS A 111 -20.27 -3.68 -1.88
N LYS A 112 -20.19 -2.34 -1.79
CA LYS A 112 -21.05 -1.40 -2.54
C LYS A 112 -20.89 -1.52 -4.04
N TYR A 113 -19.66 -1.74 -4.51
CA TYR A 113 -19.32 -1.78 -5.93
C TYR A 113 -19.08 -3.21 -6.48
N ASN A 114 -19.45 -4.23 -5.70
CA ASN A 114 -19.32 -5.65 -6.06
C ASN A 114 -17.89 -6.07 -6.45
N ILE A 115 -16.87 -5.49 -5.78
CA ILE A 115 -15.47 -5.87 -5.97
C ILE A 115 -15.20 -7.15 -5.16
N PRO A 116 -14.66 -8.22 -5.75
CA PRO A 116 -14.43 -9.49 -5.07
C PRO A 116 -13.52 -9.36 -3.86
N THR A 117 -13.98 -9.77 -2.70
CA THR A 117 -13.23 -9.83 -1.44
C THR A 117 -13.80 -10.92 -0.53
N ALA A 118 -13.11 -11.23 0.57
CA ALA A 118 -13.61 -12.14 1.61
C ALA A 118 -14.94 -11.66 2.16
N ALA A 119 -15.85 -12.58 2.46
CA ALA A 119 -17.05 -12.28 3.25
C ALA A 119 -16.65 -11.67 4.59
N TYR A 120 -17.35 -10.66 5.07
CA TYR A 120 -16.95 -9.92 6.25
C TYR A 120 -18.14 -9.30 6.98
N GLU A 121 -17.94 -8.99 8.27
CA GLU A 121 -18.77 -8.11 9.06
C GLU A 121 -17.90 -7.12 9.83
N THR A 122 -18.46 -5.95 10.14
CA THR A 122 -17.76 -4.86 10.86
C THR A 122 -18.40 -4.62 12.21
N PHE A 123 -17.61 -4.35 13.23
CA PHE A 123 -18.07 -4.16 14.60
C PHE A 123 -17.41 -2.94 15.24
N ASP A 124 -18.22 -2.16 15.95
CA ASP A 124 -17.84 -1.09 16.87
C ASP A 124 -18.24 -1.41 18.32
N ASP A 125 -18.94 -2.54 18.54
CA ASP A 125 -19.33 -3.11 19.82
C ASP A 125 -18.69 -4.48 20.03
N MET A 126 -17.97 -4.64 21.14
CA MET A 126 -17.24 -5.87 21.45
C MET A 126 -18.17 -7.05 21.71
N ASP A 127 -19.30 -6.84 22.39
CA ASP A 127 -20.22 -7.93 22.74
C ASP A 127 -20.92 -8.44 21.48
N ALA A 128 -21.26 -7.56 20.54
CA ALA A 128 -21.77 -7.93 19.23
C ALA A 128 -20.75 -8.73 18.41
N ALA A 129 -19.47 -8.33 18.42
CA ALA A 129 -18.40 -9.07 17.76
C ALA A 129 -18.21 -10.47 18.36
N LEU A 130 -18.19 -10.60 19.69
CA LEU A 130 -18.09 -11.88 20.38
C LEU A 130 -19.29 -12.80 20.12
N ALA A 131 -20.51 -12.23 20.05
CA ALA A 131 -21.70 -12.98 19.70
C ALA A 131 -21.66 -13.50 18.24
N TYR A 132 -21.17 -12.69 17.28
CA TYR A 132 -21.00 -13.10 15.90
C TYR A 132 -20.01 -14.28 15.77
N LEU A 133 -18.91 -14.25 16.52
CA LEU A 133 -17.90 -15.32 16.48
C LEU A 133 -18.43 -16.71 16.85
N GLN A 134 -19.54 -16.78 17.63
CA GLN A 134 -20.16 -18.06 17.97
C GLN A 134 -20.73 -18.82 16.76
N THR A 135 -20.95 -18.11 15.65
CA THR A 135 -21.51 -18.67 14.40
C THR A 135 -20.59 -18.49 13.20
N ALA A 136 -19.52 -17.71 13.35
CA ALA A 136 -18.53 -17.47 12.29
C ALA A 136 -17.74 -18.76 11.97
N PRO A 137 -17.37 -18.98 10.72
CA PRO A 137 -16.47 -20.09 10.36
C PRO A 137 -15.09 -19.91 10.99
N ILE A 138 -14.46 -21.03 11.36
CA ILE A 138 -13.07 -21.07 11.83
C ILE A 138 -12.27 -21.91 10.82
N PRO A 139 -11.09 -21.47 10.35
CA PRO A 139 -10.36 -20.24 10.73
C PRO A 139 -11.08 -18.96 10.30
N THR A 140 -10.82 -17.87 11.05
CA THR A 140 -11.33 -16.53 10.72
C THR A 140 -10.24 -15.48 10.86
N VAL A 141 -10.41 -14.32 10.22
CA VAL A 141 -9.44 -13.23 10.26
C VAL A 141 -10.04 -12.02 10.95
N ILE A 142 -9.40 -11.55 12.02
CA ILE A 142 -9.80 -10.35 12.75
C ILE A 142 -8.80 -9.23 12.44
N LYS A 143 -9.30 -8.10 11.97
CA LYS A 143 -8.48 -6.94 11.60
C LYS A 143 -8.92 -5.70 12.38
N ALA A 144 -7.98 -5.05 13.06
CA ALA A 144 -8.21 -3.71 13.61
C ALA A 144 -8.33 -2.70 12.47
N ASP A 145 -9.23 -1.71 12.59
CA ASP A 145 -9.35 -0.62 11.62
C ASP A 145 -8.15 0.33 11.73
N GLY A 146 -7.76 0.98 10.63
CA GLY A 146 -6.59 1.85 10.60
C GLY A 146 -5.28 1.15 10.22
N LEU A 147 -4.18 1.91 10.22
CA LEU A 147 -2.88 1.47 9.68
C LEU A 147 -2.22 0.37 10.54
N ALA A 148 -2.31 0.43 11.87
CA ALA A 148 -1.82 -0.55 12.85
C ALA A 148 -0.43 -1.15 12.52
N LEU A 149 0.38 -0.48 11.70
CA LEU A 149 1.72 -0.88 11.24
C LEU A 149 1.77 -2.33 10.67
N GLY A 150 0.71 -2.78 10.00
CA GLY A 150 0.60 -4.15 9.50
C GLY A 150 0.42 -5.24 10.56
N LYS A 151 0.38 -4.88 11.85
CA LYS A 151 0.29 -5.82 12.99
C LYS A 151 -1.13 -6.02 13.52
N GLY A 152 -2.10 -5.25 13.00
CA GLY A 152 -3.49 -5.30 13.42
C GLY A 152 -4.31 -6.44 12.80
N VAL A 153 -3.67 -7.53 12.35
CA VAL A 153 -4.33 -8.68 11.73
C VAL A 153 -4.01 -9.94 12.53
N VAL A 154 -5.04 -10.69 12.90
CA VAL A 154 -4.94 -11.99 13.58
C VAL A 154 -5.71 -13.02 12.77
N ILE A 155 -5.03 -14.11 12.37
CA ILE A 155 -5.65 -15.30 11.80
C ILE A 155 -5.90 -16.27 12.95
N ALA A 156 -7.14 -16.38 13.37
CA ALA A 156 -7.54 -17.23 14.48
C ALA A 156 -7.88 -18.65 13.99
N GLN A 157 -7.17 -19.64 14.49
CA GLN A 157 -7.38 -21.05 14.18
C GLN A 157 -8.44 -21.69 15.08
N THR A 158 -8.79 -21.03 16.18
CA THR A 158 -9.79 -21.49 17.16
C THR A 158 -10.69 -20.34 17.56
N LEU A 159 -11.89 -20.68 18.04
CA LEU A 159 -12.82 -19.68 18.60
C LEU A 159 -12.17 -18.88 19.74
N LYS A 160 -11.42 -19.57 20.59
CA LYS A 160 -10.73 -18.91 21.72
C LYS A 160 -9.72 -17.87 21.26
N GLU A 161 -8.93 -18.18 20.24
CA GLU A 161 -7.99 -17.20 19.62
C GLU A 161 -8.73 -16.01 19.03
N ALA A 162 -9.88 -16.25 18.38
CA ALA A 162 -10.70 -15.19 17.82
C ALA A 162 -11.27 -14.26 18.90
N GLU A 163 -11.83 -14.82 19.97
CA GLU A 163 -12.33 -14.06 21.12
C GLU A 163 -11.21 -13.24 21.79
N ASP A 164 -10.04 -13.84 22.01
CA ASP A 164 -8.87 -13.18 22.61
C ASP A 164 -8.39 -12.01 21.70
N ALA A 165 -8.42 -12.18 20.39
CA ALA A 165 -8.07 -11.13 19.43
C ALA A 165 -9.04 -9.95 19.53
N VAL A 166 -10.35 -10.20 19.55
CA VAL A 166 -11.38 -9.16 19.72
C VAL A 166 -11.18 -8.39 21.02
N VAL A 167 -11.00 -9.11 22.14
CA VAL A 167 -10.76 -8.48 23.46
C VAL A 167 -9.49 -7.64 23.44
N SER A 168 -8.39 -8.16 22.89
CA SER A 168 -7.11 -7.45 22.81
C SER A 168 -7.21 -6.17 21.97
N MET A 169 -7.94 -6.20 20.86
CA MET A 169 -8.11 -5.04 19.98
C MET A 169 -9.07 -4.00 20.58
N MET A 170 -10.27 -4.42 20.97
CA MET A 170 -11.35 -3.50 21.33
C MET A 170 -11.30 -3.06 22.79
N LYS A 171 -11.00 -3.97 23.73
CA LYS A 171 -10.97 -3.69 25.16
C LYS A 171 -9.61 -3.19 25.63
N ASP A 172 -8.54 -3.94 25.32
CA ASP A 172 -7.20 -3.63 25.80
C ASP A 172 -6.52 -2.53 24.99
N LYS A 173 -7.16 -2.10 23.88
CA LYS A 173 -6.67 -1.03 23.01
C LYS A 173 -5.24 -1.22 22.52
N LYS A 174 -4.84 -2.46 22.23
CA LYS A 174 -3.48 -2.82 21.80
C LYS A 174 -3.00 -1.98 20.62
N PHE A 175 -3.93 -1.51 19.76
CA PHE A 175 -3.65 -0.66 18.59
C PHE A 175 -4.21 0.76 18.75
N GLY A 176 -4.43 1.23 19.98
CA GLY A 176 -5.00 2.55 20.25
C GLY A 176 -6.39 2.71 19.62
N ALA A 177 -6.65 3.86 19.01
CA ALA A 177 -7.93 4.16 18.36
C ALA A 177 -8.25 3.23 17.17
N SER A 178 -7.24 2.62 16.53
CA SER A 178 -7.45 1.62 15.47
C SER A 178 -8.20 0.37 15.94
N GLY A 179 -8.24 0.11 17.25
CA GLY A 179 -9.00 -0.98 17.84
C GLY A 179 -10.45 -0.63 18.20
N ASP A 180 -10.93 0.59 17.94
CA ASP A 180 -12.32 0.99 18.21
C ASP A 180 -13.30 0.32 17.25
N HIS A 181 -12.84 0.03 16.05
CA HIS A 181 -13.58 -0.71 15.03
C HIS A 181 -12.76 -1.89 14.56
N ILE A 182 -13.42 -3.01 14.31
CA ILE A 182 -12.79 -4.22 13.77
C ILE A 182 -13.56 -4.77 12.59
N VAL A 183 -12.86 -5.52 11.76
CA VAL A 183 -13.44 -6.33 10.68
C VAL A 183 -13.17 -7.79 10.99
N ILE A 184 -14.20 -8.63 10.94
CA ILE A 184 -14.09 -10.08 11.02
C ILE A 184 -14.36 -10.64 9.63
N GLU A 185 -13.42 -11.39 9.08
CA GLU A 185 -13.45 -11.85 7.69
C GLU A 185 -13.34 -13.37 7.60
N GLU A 186 -13.90 -13.92 6.54
CA GLU A 186 -13.64 -15.26 6.06
C GLU A 186 -12.12 -15.46 5.83
N PHE A 187 -11.60 -16.60 6.24
CA PHE A 187 -10.22 -16.98 5.93
C PHE A 187 -10.14 -17.50 4.49
N LEU A 188 -9.47 -16.74 3.63
CA LEU A 188 -9.23 -17.13 2.24
C LEU A 188 -8.01 -18.06 2.14
N THR A 189 -8.04 -18.97 1.18
CA THR A 189 -6.93 -19.88 0.86
C THR A 189 -6.54 -19.76 -0.60
N GLY A 190 -5.24 -19.84 -0.88
CA GLY A 190 -4.67 -19.76 -2.21
C GLY A 190 -3.30 -19.06 -2.19
N PRO A 191 -2.65 -18.91 -3.34
CA PRO A 191 -1.46 -18.07 -3.47
C PRO A 191 -1.78 -16.59 -3.28
N GLU A 192 -0.94 -15.89 -2.48
CA GLU A 192 -0.99 -14.44 -2.39
C GLU A 192 -0.27 -13.80 -3.58
N VAL A 193 -0.80 -12.68 -4.06
CA VAL A 193 -0.21 -11.88 -5.14
C VAL A 193 -0.28 -10.41 -4.78
N SER A 194 0.84 -9.73 -4.97
CA SER A 194 0.95 -8.28 -4.86
C SER A 194 1.00 -7.66 -6.26
N VAL A 195 0.05 -6.77 -6.57
CA VAL A 195 0.05 -6.01 -7.82
C VAL A 195 0.03 -4.53 -7.49
N LEU A 196 1.17 -3.87 -7.74
CA LEU A 196 1.26 -2.42 -7.67
C LEU A 196 0.76 -1.83 -8.98
N SER A 197 0.05 -0.71 -8.94
CA SER A 197 -0.49 -0.08 -10.14
C SER A 197 -0.31 1.43 -10.09
N PHE A 198 0.12 2.03 -11.19
CA PHE A 198 0.01 3.47 -11.37
C PHE A 198 -1.43 3.84 -11.73
N THR A 199 -1.93 4.92 -11.17
CA THR A 199 -3.23 5.48 -11.56
C THR A 199 -3.25 7.00 -11.37
N ASP A 200 -3.91 7.67 -12.31
CA ASP A 200 -4.20 9.11 -12.26
C ASP A 200 -5.67 9.40 -11.92
N GLY A 201 -6.43 8.35 -11.54
CA GLY A 201 -7.86 8.42 -11.26
C GLY A 201 -8.77 8.21 -12.47
N ASN A 202 -8.21 8.10 -13.67
CA ASN A 202 -8.94 7.81 -14.91
C ASN A 202 -8.52 6.47 -15.53
N VAL A 203 -7.23 6.19 -15.48
CA VAL A 203 -6.65 4.91 -15.92
C VAL A 203 -5.91 4.23 -14.79
N VAL A 204 -5.77 2.92 -14.90
CA VAL A 204 -4.94 2.09 -14.01
C VAL A 204 -3.99 1.26 -14.88
N VAL A 205 -2.69 1.33 -14.55
CA VAL A 205 -1.64 0.59 -15.26
C VAL A 205 -0.93 -0.31 -14.25
N PRO A 206 -1.24 -1.62 -14.23
CA PRO A 206 -0.57 -2.57 -13.35
C PRO A 206 0.91 -2.71 -13.70
N MET A 207 1.73 -2.84 -12.68
CA MET A 207 3.14 -3.18 -12.79
C MET A 207 3.31 -4.71 -12.81
N VAL A 208 4.55 -5.17 -12.96
CA VAL A 208 4.88 -6.59 -12.82
C VAL A 208 4.43 -7.08 -11.44
N SER A 209 3.72 -8.20 -11.41
CA SER A 209 3.25 -8.82 -10.16
C SER A 209 4.41 -9.30 -9.30
N SER A 210 4.21 -9.35 -7.99
CA SER A 210 5.22 -9.83 -7.06
C SER A 210 4.63 -10.76 -6.00
N MET A 211 5.49 -11.49 -5.32
CA MET A 211 5.15 -12.38 -4.22
C MET A 211 6.04 -12.06 -3.02
N ASP A 212 5.45 -11.48 -1.99
CA ASP A 212 6.10 -11.21 -0.72
C ASP A 212 6.08 -12.46 0.18
N HIS A 213 7.10 -12.60 1.03
CA HIS A 213 7.26 -13.67 2.01
C HIS A 213 7.25 -13.07 3.40
N LYS A 214 6.08 -13.08 4.05
CA LYS A 214 5.83 -12.35 5.31
C LYS A 214 6.26 -13.11 6.56
N ARG A 215 6.27 -14.45 6.53
CA ARG A 215 6.57 -15.28 7.70
C ARG A 215 8.05 -15.31 8.02
N ALA A 216 8.38 -15.22 9.32
CA ALA A 216 9.76 -15.16 9.79
C ALA A 216 10.53 -16.50 9.73
N GLY A 217 9.81 -17.62 9.77
CA GLY A 217 10.40 -18.96 9.82
C GLY A 217 10.30 -19.72 8.50
N ASP A 218 11.09 -20.79 8.41
CA ASP A 218 11.09 -21.68 7.25
C ASP A 218 9.71 -22.32 7.03
N ASN A 219 9.42 -22.66 5.76
CA ASN A 219 8.15 -23.27 5.34
C ASN A 219 6.91 -22.44 5.74
N ASP A 220 6.99 -21.14 5.61
CA ASP A 220 5.91 -20.19 5.89
C ASP A 220 5.36 -20.31 7.32
N THR A 221 6.25 -20.37 8.32
CA THR A 221 5.93 -20.51 9.73
C THR A 221 6.33 -19.28 10.55
N GLY A 222 5.85 -19.20 11.79
CA GLY A 222 6.19 -18.12 12.71
C GLY A 222 5.30 -16.89 12.56
N LEU A 223 5.76 -15.76 13.10
CA LEU A 223 5.04 -14.50 13.09
C LEU A 223 5.17 -13.80 11.72
N ASN A 224 4.15 -13.04 11.35
CA ASN A 224 4.25 -12.13 10.22
C ASN A 224 5.25 -11.01 10.51
N THR A 225 6.05 -10.68 9.50
CA THR A 225 7.00 -9.56 9.49
C THR A 225 6.54 -8.48 8.50
N GLY A 226 7.33 -7.44 8.31
CA GLY A 226 7.15 -6.46 7.24
C GLY A 226 7.54 -6.98 5.85
N GLY A 227 7.99 -8.24 5.73
CA GLY A 227 8.49 -8.89 4.52
C GLY A 227 9.92 -9.37 4.69
N MET A 228 10.13 -10.68 4.53
CA MET A 228 11.47 -11.32 4.58
C MET A 228 12.16 -11.27 3.23
N GLY A 229 11.41 -11.01 2.18
CA GLY A 229 11.87 -10.93 0.81
C GLY A 229 10.74 -11.08 -0.18
N THR A 230 11.02 -10.76 -1.42
CA THR A 230 10.03 -10.71 -2.50
C THR A 230 10.63 -11.17 -3.80
N VAL A 231 9.83 -11.81 -4.65
CA VAL A 231 10.19 -12.16 -6.03
C VAL A 231 9.21 -11.54 -7.02
N ALA A 232 9.67 -11.18 -8.19
CA ALA A 232 8.88 -10.71 -9.33
C ALA A 232 9.39 -11.33 -10.65
N PRO A 233 8.50 -11.76 -11.57
CA PRO A 233 7.04 -11.80 -11.44
C PRO A 233 6.57 -12.90 -10.48
N ASN A 234 5.32 -12.79 -10.01
CA ASN A 234 4.67 -13.86 -9.25
C ASN A 234 4.34 -15.04 -10.19
N PRO A 235 4.79 -16.28 -9.88
CA PRO A 235 4.62 -17.40 -10.79
C PRO A 235 3.17 -17.90 -10.93
N PHE A 236 2.28 -17.51 -10.04
CA PHE A 236 0.87 -17.90 -10.05
C PHE A 236 -0.02 -16.88 -10.77
N TYR A 237 0.51 -15.69 -11.11
CA TYR A 237 -0.27 -14.61 -11.72
C TYR A 237 -0.16 -14.69 -13.25
N THR A 238 -1.10 -15.43 -13.87
CA THR A 238 -1.14 -15.63 -15.32
C THR A 238 -1.78 -14.46 -16.05
N PRO A 239 -1.61 -14.34 -17.39
CA PRO A 239 -2.29 -13.31 -18.18
C PRO A 239 -3.82 -13.35 -18.03
N GLU A 240 -4.44 -14.53 -17.94
CA GLU A 240 -5.89 -14.69 -17.77
C GLU A 240 -6.35 -14.13 -16.40
N ILE A 241 -5.59 -14.40 -15.34
CA ILE A 241 -5.85 -13.86 -14.01
C ILE A 241 -5.66 -12.33 -14.02
N ALA A 242 -4.67 -11.84 -14.75
CA ALA A 242 -4.43 -10.39 -14.86
C ALA A 242 -5.59 -9.67 -15.54
N GLU A 243 -6.16 -10.26 -16.61
CA GLU A 243 -7.34 -9.75 -17.30
C GLU A 243 -8.56 -9.74 -16.37
N GLU A 244 -8.80 -10.84 -15.65
CA GLU A 244 -9.88 -10.94 -14.67
C GLU A 244 -9.73 -9.91 -13.54
N CYS A 245 -8.51 -9.71 -13.00
CA CYS A 245 -8.23 -8.69 -12.00
C CYS A 245 -8.49 -7.27 -12.54
N MET A 246 -8.11 -7.01 -13.80
CA MET A 246 -8.36 -5.72 -14.44
C MET A 246 -9.86 -5.42 -14.50
N GLU A 247 -10.65 -6.38 -14.99
CA GLU A 247 -12.10 -6.19 -15.20
C GLU A 247 -12.89 -6.15 -13.89
N LYS A 248 -12.58 -7.05 -12.94
CA LYS A 248 -13.39 -7.23 -11.73
C LYS A 248 -12.90 -6.47 -10.51
N ILE A 249 -11.62 -6.06 -10.50
CA ILE A 249 -11.00 -5.47 -9.32
C ILE A 249 -10.41 -4.08 -9.62
N PHE A 250 -9.47 -3.96 -10.57
CA PHE A 250 -8.68 -2.73 -10.68
C PHE A 250 -9.50 -1.56 -11.21
N LEU A 251 -10.14 -1.73 -12.36
CA LEU A 251 -11.02 -0.71 -12.94
C LEU A 251 -12.20 -0.37 -12.03
N PRO A 252 -12.94 -1.36 -11.46
CA PRO A 252 -14.01 -1.07 -10.52
C PRO A 252 -13.54 -0.32 -9.27
N THR A 253 -12.34 -0.60 -8.75
CA THR A 253 -11.81 0.11 -7.58
C THR A 253 -11.58 1.59 -7.87
N ILE A 254 -10.92 1.92 -8.99
CA ILE A 254 -10.65 3.30 -9.36
C ILE A 254 -11.95 4.06 -9.64
N GLN A 255 -12.88 3.43 -10.33
CA GLN A 255 -14.20 4.00 -10.59
C GLN A 255 -14.98 4.25 -9.29
N ALA A 256 -14.98 3.27 -8.38
CA ALA A 256 -15.63 3.39 -7.06
C ALA A 256 -15.06 4.57 -6.25
N MET A 257 -13.73 4.70 -6.19
CA MET A 257 -13.07 5.82 -5.51
C MET A 257 -13.47 7.16 -6.13
N LYS A 258 -13.57 7.23 -7.45
CA LYS A 258 -14.00 8.44 -8.18
C LYS A 258 -15.45 8.80 -7.86
N GLU A 259 -16.35 7.82 -7.86
CA GLU A 259 -17.78 8.00 -7.53
C GLU A 259 -18.02 8.42 -6.08
N GLU A 260 -17.15 7.98 -5.16
CA GLU A 260 -17.15 8.45 -3.76
C GLU A 260 -16.53 9.86 -3.59
N GLY A 261 -16.15 10.55 -4.68
CA GLY A 261 -15.50 11.85 -4.61
C GLY A 261 -14.08 11.81 -4.06
N ARG A 262 -13.43 10.66 -4.13
CA ARG A 262 -12.10 10.37 -3.57
C ARG A 262 -11.13 9.93 -4.66
N VAL A 263 -10.97 10.75 -5.70
CA VAL A 263 -10.09 10.43 -6.84
C VAL A 263 -8.70 10.04 -6.34
N PHE A 264 -8.28 8.82 -6.68
CA PHE A 264 -6.99 8.29 -6.27
C PHE A 264 -5.94 8.55 -7.35
N LYS A 265 -4.85 9.22 -6.99
CA LYS A 265 -3.67 9.42 -7.85
C LYS A 265 -2.43 8.92 -7.14
N GLY A 266 -1.61 8.14 -7.82
CA GLY A 266 -0.38 7.60 -7.22
C GLY A 266 -0.16 6.13 -7.55
N CYS A 267 0.45 5.43 -6.61
CA CYS A 267 0.58 3.97 -6.63
C CYS A 267 -0.49 3.36 -5.73
N LEU A 268 -1.41 2.57 -6.32
CA LEU A 268 -2.35 1.73 -5.58
C LEU A 268 -1.87 0.29 -5.62
N TYR A 269 -1.65 -0.27 -4.45
CA TYR A 269 -1.26 -1.67 -4.28
C TYR A 269 -2.51 -2.49 -3.99
N PHE A 270 -2.68 -3.55 -4.76
CA PHE A 270 -3.69 -4.58 -4.59
C PHE A 270 -3.05 -5.83 -4.00
N GLY A 271 -3.39 -6.16 -2.74
CA GLY A 271 -3.10 -7.45 -2.13
C GLY A 271 -4.21 -8.43 -2.48
N LEU A 272 -3.88 -9.49 -3.19
CA LEU A 272 -4.83 -10.44 -3.74
C LEU A 272 -4.59 -11.85 -3.20
N MET A 273 -5.68 -12.62 -3.05
CA MET A 273 -5.65 -14.07 -2.89
C MET A 273 -6.24 -14.71 -4.16
N LEU A 274 -5.51 -15.62 -4.77
CA LEU A 274 -6.01 -16.41 -5.90
C LEU A 274 -6.75 -17.63 -5.35
N THR A 275 -8.07 -17.48 -5.17
CA THR A 275 -8.93 -18.56 -4.65
C THR A 275 -9.47 -19.45 -5.76
N GLU A 276 -10.09 -20.58 -5.42
CA GLU A 276 -10.76 -21.46 -6.39
C GLU A 276 -11.92 -20.74 -7.12
N ASP A 277 -12.53 -19.72 -6.49
CA ASP A 277 -13.61 -18.90 -7.07
C ASP A 277 -13.09 -17.68 -7.86
N GLY A 278 -11.77 -17.55 -8.07
CA GLY A 278 -11.12 -16.43 -8.73
C GLY A 278 -10.38 -15.50 -7.76
N PRO A 279 -9.81 -14.39 -8.26
CA PRO A 279 -9.05 -13.45 -7.44
C PRO A 279 -9.96 -12.66 -6.51
N LYS A 280 -9.55 -12.54 -5.24
CA LYS A 280 -10.23 -11.72 -4.21
C LYS A 280 -9.26 -10.75 -3.57
N VAL A 281 -9.69 -9.53 -3.30
CA VAL A 281 -8.89 -8.53 -2.60
C VAL A 281 -8.77 -8.88 -1.12
N ILE A 282 -7.54 -8.97 -0.62
CA ILE A 282 -7.22 -9.11 0.80
C ILE A 282 -7.15 -7.74 1.46
N GLU A 283 -6.47 -6.79 0.79
CA GLU A 283 -6.25 -5.43 1.27
C GLU A 283 -5.83 -4.50 0.12
N TYR A 284 -5.99 -3.21 0.36
CA TYR A 284 -5.37 -2.15 -0.44
C TYR A 284 -4.27 -1.47 0.37
N ASN A 285 -3.22 -1.01 -0.34
CA ASN A 285 -2.29 -0.03 0.22
C ASN A 285 -2.21 1.18 -0.73
N CYS A 286 -2.24 2.37 -0.18
CA CYS A 286 -2.31 3.62 -0.95
C CYS A 286 -0.95 4.13 -1.43
N ARG A 287 0.03 3.24 -1.53
CA ARG A 287 1.44 3.54 -1.78
C ARG A 287 2.18 2.33 -2.34
N PHE A 288 3.42 2.55 -2.74
CA PHE A 288 4.34 1.47 -3.08
C PHE A 288 4.53 0.49 -1.90
N GLY A 289 4.69 -0.81 -2.21
CA GLY A 289 5.00 -1.85 -1.22
C GLY A 289 6.47 -1.82 -0.77
N ASP A 290 6.74 -2.39 0.40
CA ASP A 290 8.08 -2.65 0.91
C ASP A 290 8.08 -4.08 1.49
N PRO A 291 8.75 -5.08 0.87
CA PRO A 291 9.84 -4.96 -0.10
C PRO A 291 9.48 -5.12 -1.60
N GLU A 292 8.23 -5.04 -2.03
CA GLU A 292 7.84 -5.26 -3.42
C GLU A 292 8.50 -4.25 -4.39
N THR A 293 8.63 -3.00 -3.98
CA THR A 293 9.27 -1.94 -4.77
C THR A 293 10.69 -2.33 -5.18
N GLN A 294 11.42 -3.04 -4.32
CA GLN A 294 12.80 -3.47 -4.54
C GLN A 294 12.95 -4.54 -5.64
N VAL A 295 11.86 -5.16 -6.07
CA VAL A 295 11.87 -6.11 -7.20
C VAL A 295 11.13 -5.58 -8.41
N VAL A 296 10.11 -4.74 -8.23
CA VAL A 296 9.29 -4.21 -9.33
C VAL A 296 9.99 -3.07 -10.07
N LEU A 297 10.50 -2.06 -9.36
CA LEU A 297 11.16 -0.90 -10.00
C LEU A 297 12.46 -1.23 -10.73
N PRO A 298 13.31 -2.19 -10.29
CA PRO A 298 14.44 -2.62 -11.10
C PRO A 298 14.08 -3.23 -12.46
N LEU A 299 12.85 -3.75 -12.61
CA LEU A 299 12.34 -4.28 -13.87
C LEU A 299 11.70 -3.21 -14.75
N LEU A 300 11.41 -2.01 -14.22
CA LEU A 300 10.84 -0.91 -14.98
C LEU A 300 11.88 -0.35 -15.96
N GLU A 301 11.59 -0.35 -17.27
CA GLU A 301 12.45 0.20 -18.32
C GLU A 301 12.09 1.66 -18.64
N SER A 302 10.83 2.05 -18.43
CA SER A 302 10.37 3.42 -18.62
C SER A 302 10.84 4.34 -17.48
N ASP A 303 10.92 5.63 -17.75
CA ASP A 303 11.35 6.63 -16.76
C ASP A 303 10.31 6.81 -15.65
N LEU A 304 10.69 6.52 -14.41
CA LEU A 304 9.79 6.57 -13.26
C LEU A 304 9.32 8.00 -12.96
N LEU A 305 10.20 9.00 -13.08
CA LEU A 305 9.81 10.38 -12.79
C LEU A 305 8.81 10.90 -13.82
N ASP A 306 9.02 10.61 -15.10
CA ASP A 306 8.08 11.01 -16.15
C ASP A 306 6.72 10.32 -15.99
N ILE A 307 6.66 9.05 -15.54
CA ILE A 307 5.42 8.36 -15.16
C ILE A 307 4.76 9.06 -13.97
N MET A 308 5.51 9.35 -12.91
CA MET A 308 4.96 10.01 -11.71
C MET A 308 4.40 11.40 -12.02
N MET A 309 5.08 12.16 -12.87
CA MET A 309 4.58 13.46 -13.34
C MET A 309 3.31 13.30 -14.18
N ALA A 310 3.25 12.28 -15.05
CA ALA A 310 2.05 11.98 -15.84
C ALA A 310 0.85 11.63 -14.95
N VAL A 311 1.07 10.87 -13.88
CA VAL A 311 0.03 10.60 -12.86
C VAL A 311 -0.48 11.89 -12.23
N THR A 312 0.41 12.77 -11.80
CA THR A 312 0.06 14.05 -11.16
C THR A 312 -0.74 14.95 -12.11
N GLU A 313 -0.35 14.97 -13.39
CA GLU A 313 -0.92 15.78 -14.47
C GLU A 313 -2.16 15.16 -15.17
N GLU A 314 -2.63 14.00 -14.71
CA GLU A 314 -3.78 13.26 -15.29
C GLU A 314 -3.62 12.91 -16.78
N ARG A 315 -2.41 12.58 -17.20
CA ARG A 315 -2.07 12.19 -18.57
C ARG A 315 -1.38 10.82 -18.65
N LEU A 316 -1.66 9.93 -17.66
CA LEU A 316 -1.08 8.60 -17.65
C LEU A 316 -1.41 7.78 -18.90
N ALA A 317 -2.56 8.03 -19.51
CA ALA A 317 -2.96 7.40 -20.77
C ALA A 317 -2.02 7.70 -21.96
N ASP A 318 -1.24 8.80 -21.89
CA ASP A 318 -0.33 9.23 -22.95
C ASP A 318 1.08 8.64 -22.80
N VAL A 319 1.32 7.86 -21.73
CA VAL A 319 2.64 7.31 -21.38
C VAL A 319 2.67 5.81 -21.62
N GLU A 320 3.63 5.37 -22.43
CA GLU A 320 3.92 3.95 -22.59
C GLU A 320 4.82 3.47 -21.44
N ILE A 321 4.38 2.43 -20.70
CA ILE A 321 5.09 1.89 -19.56
C ILE A 321 5.54 0.46 -19.87
N ASN A 322 6.85 0.24 -19.88
CA ASN A 322 7.49 -1.01 -20.26
C ASN A 322 8.28 -1.60 -19.11
N PHE A 323 8.22 -2.92 -18.96
CA PHE A 323 8.98 -3.70 -17.99
C PHE A 323 9.82 -4.74 -18.71
N ALA A 324 11.04 -4.96 -18.20
CA ALA A 324 11.95 -5.98 -18.70
C ALA A 324 11.36 -7.38 -18.52
N GLN A 325 11.52 -8.23 -19.54
CA GLN A 325 11.14 -9.65 -19.48
C GLN A 325 12.20 -10.46 -18.68
N LYS A 326 12.35 -10.10 -17.40
CA LYS A 326 13.32 -10.66 -16.46
C LYS A 326 12.65 -10.91 -15.11
N SER A 327 13.36 -11.59 -14.24
CA SER A 327 12.95 -11.79 -12.84
C SER A 327 13.88 -11.04 -11.91
N ALA A 328 13.33 -10.60 -10.78
CA ALA A 328 14.07 -9.97 -9.70
C ALA A 328 13.74 -10.65 -8.37
N CYS A 329 14.70 -10.67 -7.46
CA CYS A 329 14.54 -11.17 -6.10
C CYS A 329 15.16 -10.17 -5.13
N CYS A 330 14.46 -9.89 -4.04
CA CYS A 330 14.95 -9.11 -2.90
C CYS A 330 14.94 -10.01 -1.66
N VAL A 331 16.04 -9.98 -0.90
CA VAL A 331 16.15 -10.64 0.41
C VAL A 331 16.42 -9.57 1.45
N ILE A 332 15.58 -9.51 2.49
CA ILE A 332 15.75 -8.58 3.60
C ILE A 332 16.71 -9.20 4.62
N MET A 333 17.82 -8.53 4.86
CA MET A 333 18.78 -8.90 5.90
C MET A 333 18.49 -8.08 7.15
N ALA A 334 18.28 -8.75 8.27
CA ALA A 334 18.06 -8.15 9.59
C ALA A 334 19.17 -8.57 10.55
N SER A 335 19.47 -7.69 11.54
CA SER A 335 20.42 -7.97 12.63
C SER A 335 19.72 -8.63 13.82
#